data_754e37a7bc919268f4100a05414c369e
#
_entry.id   754e37a7bc919268f4100a05414c369e
#
_cell.length_a   1.000
_cell.length_b   1.000
_cell.length_c   1.000
_cell.angle_alpha   90.00
_cell.angle_beta   90.00
_cell.angle_gamma   90.00
#
_symmetry.space_group_name_H-M   'P 1'
#
loop_
_entity.id
_entity.type
_entity.pdbx_description
1 polymer ?
#
loop_
_entity_poly.entity_id
_entity_poly.type
_entity_poly.pdbx_seq_one_letter_code
_entity_poly.pdbx_strand_id
1 'polypeptide(L)'
;MNKKISFQGVEGAYSHLAVQEFFPGAEPLPCKTFEIALNEAELGNVDYAMIPIENSAAGRVADIHRLIPKSNLHINFEHFQKVEHKLLIHPDTNIENIKNIISHEQALAQCSDKIQILDLDILIGADTAGSAKKIFDEKIYDTAAIASGLAGNIYGLKVIDENFANSVNN
;
A
#
# COMPACT_ATOMS: atom_id res chain seq x y z
N MET A 1 7.11 19.25 -18.40
CA MET A 1 6.15 18.16 -18.47
C MET A 1 6.18 17.43 -17.13
N ASN A 2 5.05 17.08 -16.56
CA ASN A 2 5.02 16.25 -15.36
C ASN A 2 5.51 14.86 -15.74
N LYS A 3 6.35 14.25 -14.86
CA LYS A 3 6.81 12.87 -15.05
C LYS A 3 5.66 11.90 -14.85
N LYS A 4 5.67 10.79 -15.57
CA LYS A 4 4.73 9.67 -15.39
C LYS A 4 5.48 8.49 -14.78
N ILE A 5 4.96 7.93 -13.69
CA ILE A 5 5.67 6.91 -12.89
C ILE A 5 4.76 5.70 -12.69
N SER A 6 5.18 4.54 -13.18
CA SER A 6 4.46 3.29 -12.91
C SER A 6 4.84 2.72 -11.54
N PHE A 7 3.90 2.01 -10.93
CA PHE A 7 4.12 1.28 -9.68
C PHE A 7 3.17 0.08 -9.59
N GLN A 8 3.52 -0.93 -8.81
CA GLN A 8 2.63 -2.07 -8.57
C GLN A 8 1.64 -1.76 -7.46
N GLY A 9 0.37 -2.13 -7.67
CA GLY A 9 -0.73 -1.97 -6.72
C GLY A 9 -1.83 -1.06 -7.26
N VAL A 10 -2.67 -0.59 -6.35
CA VAL A 10 -3.74 0.37 -6.62
C VAL A 10 -3.37 1.74 -6.05
N GLU A 11 -4.14 2.77 -6.38
CA GLU A 11 -3.98 4.08 -5.75
C GLU A 11 -4.03 3.95 -4.22
N GLY A 12 -3.20 4.72 -3.52
CA GLY A 12 -3.06 4.63 -2.07
C GLY A 12 -2.06 3.56 -1.57
N ALA A 13 -1.49 2.72 -2.45
CA ALA A 13 -0.40 1.82 -2.06
C ALA A 13 0.83 2.59 -1.55
N TYR A 14 1.70 1.95 -0.75
CA TYR A 14 2.95 2.58 -0.28
C TYR A 14 3.88 2.95 -1.44
N SER A 15 3.87 2.20 -2.54
CA SER A 15 4.57 2.58 -3.76
C SER A 15 3.99 3.86 -4.40
N HIS A 16 2.67 4.08 -4.32
CA HIS A 16 2.05 5.33 -4.75
C HIS A 16 2.50 6.51 -3.84
N LEU A 17 2.52 6.30 -2.53
CA LEU A 17 3.03 7.30 -1.59
C LEU A 17 4.48 7.67 -1.89
N ALA A 18 5.34 6.67 -2.16
CA ALA A 18 6.72 6.87 -2.57
C ALA A 18 6.84 7.69 -3.88
N VAL A 19 5.95 7.46 -4.85
CA VAL A 19 5.89 8.29 -6.07
C VAL A 19 5.58 9.74 -5.72
N GLN A 20 4.59 10.00 -4.86
CA GLN A 20 4.21 11.38 -4.50
C GLN A 20 5.30 12.10 -3.71
N GLU A 21 5.98 11.41 -2.81
CA GLU A 21 7.04 11.99 -1.98
C GLU A 21 8.31 12.26 -2.79
N PHE A 22 8.74 11.32 -3.62
CA PHE A 22 9.99 11.42 -4.36
C PHE A 22 9.88 12.22 -5.67
N PHE A 23 8.71 12.18 -6.32
CA PHE A 23 8.42 12.91 -7.56
C PHE A 23 7.18 13.81 -7.39
N PRO A 24 7.24 14.90 -6.61
CA PRO A 24 6.09 15.77 -6.40
C PRO A 24 5.48 16.26 -7.71
N GLY A 25 4.17 16.04 -7.89
CA GLY A 25 3.43 16.42 -9.09
C GLY A 25 3.55 15.45 -10.27
N ALA A 26 4.20 14.29 -10.10
CA ALA A 26 4.19 13.24 -11.11
C ALA A 26 2.80 12.61 -11.26
N GLU A 27 2.51 12.10 -12.44
CA GLU A 27 1.32 11.29 -12.74
C GLU A 27 1.59 9.83 -12.35
N PRO A 28 0.91 9.27 -11.34
CA PRO A 28 1.09 7.87 -10.96
C PRO A 28 0.33 6.95 -11.88
N LEU A 29 0.96 5.85 -12.34
CA LEU A 29 0.34 4.80 -13.14
C LEU A 29 0.29 3.49 -12.32
N PRO A 30 -0.87 3.13 -11.72
CA PRO A 30 -1.02 1.87 -11.00
C PRO A 30 -1.01 0.68 -11.96
N CYS A 31 -0.26 -0.35 -11.63
CA CYS A 31 -0.10 -1.58 -12.41
C CYS A 31 -0.45 -2.80 -11.56
N LYS A 32 -1.06 -3.82 -12.17
CA LYS A 32 -1.48 -5.03 -11.45
C LYS A 32 -0.31 -5.86 -10.92
N THR A 33 0.83 -5.85 -11.61
CA THR A 33 2.01 -6.63 -11.25
C THR A 33 3.28 -5.80 -11.40
N PHE A 34 4.36 -6.21 -10.74
CA PHE A 34 5.69 -5.62 -10.91
C PHE A 34 6.18 -5.73 -12.36
N GLU A 35 5.89 -6.86 -13.01
CA GLU A 35 6.28 -7.09 -14.41
C GLU A 35 5.63 -6.05 -15.34
N ILE A 36 4.33 -5.77 -15.16
CA ILE A 36 3.65 -4.73 -15.94
C ILE A 36 4.26 -3.36 -15.66
N ALA A 37 4.50 -3.02 -14.38
CA ALA A 37 5.08 -1.73 -14.02
C ALA A 37 6.47 -1.51 -14.64
N LEU A 38 7.34 -2.53 -14.63
CA LEU A 38 8.65 -2.48 -15.27
C LEU A 38 8.54 -2.40 -16.80
N ASN A 39 7.62 -3.16 -17.39
CA ASN A 39 7.40 -3.15 -18.84
C ASN A 39 6.93 -1.80 -19.37
N GLU A 40 6.08 -1.09 -18.61
CA GLU A 40 5.65 0.29 -18.98
C GLU A 40 6.86 1.24 -19.10
N ALA A 41 7.83 1.13 -18.19
CA ALA A 41 9.05 1.90 -18.26
C ALA A 41 9.99 1.45 -19.38
N GLU A 42 10.11 0.14 -19.62
CA GLU A 42 10.94 -0.41 -20.69
C GLU A 42 10.43 -0.01 -22.08
N LEU A 43 9.12 0.06 -22.27
CA LEU A 43 8.48 0.52 -23.50
C LEU A 43 8.49 2.06 -23.66
N GLY A 44 8.91 2.82 -22.65
CA GLY A 44 8.91 4.27 -22.67
C GLY A 44 7.51 4.91 -22.53
N ASN A 45 6.51 4.16 -22.05
CA ASN A 45 5.18 4.66 -21.79
C ASN A 45 5.12 5.52 -20.50
N VAL A 46 6.12 5.35 -19.63
CA VAL A 46 6.34 6.15 -18.41
C VAL A 46 7.82 6.51 -18.30
N ASP A 47 8.13 7.56 -17.52
CA ASP A 47 9.51 8.02 -17.32
C ASP A 47 10.31 7.11 -16.38
N TYR A 48 9.65 6.55 -15.36
CA TYR A 48 10.26 5.64 -14.37
C TYR A 48 9.25 4.62 -13.85
N ALA A 49 9.78 3.55 -13.24
CA ALA A 49 9.01 2.63 -12.40
C ALA A 49 9.47 2.77 -10.94
N MET A 50 8.53 3.00 -10.01
CA MET A 50 8.78 2.99 -8.58
C MET A 50 8.53 1.58 -8.04
N ILE A 51 9.60 0.89 -7.66
CA ILE A 51 9.58 -0.55 -7.35
C ILE A 51 10.20 -0.80 -5.97
N PRO A 52 9.49 -1.48 -5.04
CA PRO A 52 10.04 -1.83 -3.74
C PRO A 52 11.07 -2.96 -3.91
N ILE A 53 12.27 -2.76 -3.37
CA ILE A 53 13.36 -3.76 -3.42
C ILE A 53 13.34 -4.65 -2.17
N GLU A 54 13.13 -4.01 -1.01
CA GLU A 54 13.05 -4.70 0.28
C GLU A 54 12.20 -3.90 1.27
N ASN A 55 11.79 -4.58 2.32
CA ASN A 55 11.13 -3.97 3.47
C ASN A 55 11.88 -4.42 4.74
N SER A 56 12.13 -3.50 5.67
CA SER A 56 12.89 -3.77 6.89
C SER A 56 12.31 -4.87 7.77
N ALA A 57 10.99 -5.04 7.77
CA ALA A 57 10.29 -6.07 8.54
C ALA A 57 10.03 -7.36 7.76
N ALA A 58 9.73 -7.24 6.44
CA ALA A 58 9.34 -8.39 5.60
C ALA A 58 10.49 -8.95 4.75
N GLY A 59 11.64 -8.24 4.69
CA GLY A 59 12.80 -8.64 3.90
C GLY A 59 12.67 -8.32 2.42
N ARG A 60 13.36 -9.09 1.59
CA ARG A 60 13.49 -8.85 0.15
C ARG A 60 12.20 -9.16 -0.60
N VAL A 61 11.89 -8.32 -1.59
CA VAL A 61 10.81 -8.58 -2.55
C VAL A 61 11.35 -9.51 -3.64
N ALA A 62 11.16 -10.83 -3.47
CA ALA A 62 11.78 -11.87 -4.28
C ALA A 62 11.53 -11.73 -5.79
N ASP A 63 10.31 -11.33 -6.18
CA ASP A 63 9.96 -11.14 -7.59
C ASP A 63 10.82 -10.08 -8.27
N ILE A 64 11.14 -9.00 -7.58
CA ILE A 64 11.93 -7.89 -8.14
C ILE A 64 13.35 -8.31 -8.41
N HIS A 65 13.96 -9.07 -7.51
CA HIS A 65 15.30 -9.62 -7.71
C HIS A 65 15.39 -10.57 -8.93
N ARG A 66 14.28 -11.17 -9.33
CA ARG A 66 14.17 -12.00 -10.54
C ARG A 66 13.88 -11.19 -11.80
N LEU A 67 13.11 -10.09 -11.69
CA LEU A 67 12.64 -9.31 -12.84
C LEU A 67 13.66 -8.27 -13.30
N ILE A 68 14.27 -7.50 -12.39
CA ILE A 68 15.26 -6.45 -12.76
C ILE A 68 16.39 -6.97 -13.63
N PRO A 69 17.07 -8.10 -13.32
CA PRO A 69 18.16 -8.59 -14.16
C PRO A 69 17.75 -9.01 -15.59
N LYS A 70 16.44 -9.18 -15.83
CA LYS A 70 15.89 -9.57 -17.12
C LYS A 70 15.38 -8.39 -17.94
N SER A 71 15.24 -7.22 -17.31
CA SER A 71 14.83 -5.98 -17.96
C SER A 71 16.07 -5.24 -18.51
N ASN A 72 15.84 -4.34 -19.48
CA ASN A 72 16.86 -3.41 -19.98
C ASN A 72 16.89 -2.11 -19.18
N LEU A 73 16.32 -2.09 -17.98
CA LEU A 73 16.22 -0.92 -17.13
C LEU A 73 17.44 -0.76 -16.22
N HIS A 74 17.72 0.48 -15.84
CA HIS A 74 18.77 0.83 -14.88
C HIS A 74 18.16 1.47 -13.64
N ILE A 75 18.72 1.17 -12.47
CA ILE A 75 18.35 1.85 -11.21
C ILE A 75 18.99 3.23 -11.21
N ASN A 76 18.18 4.28 -11.24
CA ASN A 76 18.62 5.66 -11.30
C ASN A 76 18.57 6.35 -9.95
N PHE A 77 17.64 5.92 -9.07
CA PHE A 77 17.35 6.55 -7.79
C PHE A 77 16.99 5.51 -6.75
N GLU A 78 17.12 5.92 -5.49
CA GLU A 78 16.73 5.17 -4.30
C GLU A 78 15.88 6.06 -3.41
N HIS A 79 14.84 5.51 -2.78
CA HIS A 79 13.97 6.19 -1.83
C HIS A 79 13.61 5.26 -0.68
N PHE A 80 13.68 5.77 0.54
CA PHE A 80 13.26 5.08 1.75
C PHE A 80 11.86 5.53 2.14
N GLN A 81 10.86 4.70 1.86
CA GLN A 81 9.49 4.97 2.19
C GLN A 81 9.17 4.45 3.59
N LYS A 82 8.82 5.35 4.50
CA LYS A 82 8.30 4.94 5.80
C LYS A 82 6.92 4.27 5.64
N VAL A 83 6.77 3.08 6.20
CA VAL A 83 5.50 2.35 6.21
C VAL A 83 4.78 2.62 7.53
N GLU A 84 3.73 3.43 7.48
CA GLU A 84 2.89 3.75 8.63
C GLU A 84 1.49 3.16 8.43
N HIS A 85 1.20 2.12 9.19
CA HIS A 85 -0.11 1.47 9.15
C HIS A 85 -1.13 2.26 9.96
N LYS A 86 -2.25 2.60 9.31
CA LYS A 86 -3.41 3.25 9.93
C LYS A 86 -4.60 2.30 9.96
N LEU A 87 -5.42 2.43 10.98
CA LEU A 87 -6.70 1.75 11.06
C LEU A 87 -7.78 2.61 10.40
N LEU A 88 -8.37 2.11 9.34
CA LEU A 88 -9.34 2.82 8.51
C LEU A 88 -10.70 2.13 8.55
N ILE A 89 -11.77 2.92 8.65
CA ILE A 89 -13.16 2.42 8.57
C ILE A 89 -13.98 3.25 7.59
N HIS A 90 -15.11 2.71 7.15
CA HIS A 90 -16.08 3.47 6.36
C HIS A 90 -16.56 4.72 7.15
N PRO A 91 -16.70 5.91 6.51
CA PRO A 91 -17.06 7.16 7.23
C PRO A 91 -18.41 7.08 7.95
N ASP A 92 -19.35 6.28 7.45
CA ASP A 92 -20.70 6.14 7.99
C ASP A 92 -20.81 5.06 9.09
N THR A 93 -19.67 4.59 9.65
CA THR A 93 -19.65 3.64 10.76
C THR A 93 -18.80 4.13 11.93
N ASN A 94 -18.86 3.42 13.06
CA ASN A 94 -18.06 3.68 14.25
C ASN A 94 -17.29 2.42 14.65
N ILE A 95 -16.24 2.59 15.46
CA ILE A 95 -15.35 1.50 15.88
C ILE A 95 -16.12 0.39 16.62
N GLU A 96 -17.16 0.74 17.38
CA GLU A 96 -17.97 -0.23 18.12
C GLU A 96 -18.75 -1.21 17.23
N ASN A 97 -18.92 -0.88 15.95
CA ASN A 97 -19.60 -1.74 14.97
C ASN A 97 -18.64 -2.66 14.23
N ILE A 98 -17.33 -2.45 14.40
CA ILE A 98 -16.30 -3.22 13.69
C ILE A 98 -16.15 -4.58 14.37
N LYS A 99 -16.20 -5.62 13.55
CA LYS A 99 -16.02 -7.04 13.93
C LYS A 99 -14.81 -7.66 13.24
N ASN A 100 -14.49 -7.16 12.05
CA ASN A 100 -13.44 -7.72 11.22
C ASN A 100 -12.36 -6.69 10.92
N ILE A 101 -11.17 -7.19 10.59
CA ILE A 101 -10.07 -6.38 10.08
C ILE A 101 -9.49 -7.05 8.83
N ILE A 102 -9.27 -6.27 7.77
CA ILE A 102 -8.76 -6.76 6.49
C ILE A 102 -7.48 -6.04 6.09
N SER A 103 -6.48 -6.78 5.66
CA SER A 103 -5.28 -6.25 4.99
C SER A 103 -4.43 -7.39 4.39
N HIS A 104 -3.29 -7.02 3.78
CA HIS A 104 -2.24 -7.98 3.43
C HIS A 104 -1.69 -8.65 4.68
N GLU A 105 -1.36 -9.95 4.60
CA GLU A 105 -0.93 -10.75 5.77
C GLU A 105 0.26 -10.15 6.54
N GLN A 106 1.21 -9.51 5.84
CA GLN A 106 2.35 -8.84 6.48
C GLN A 106 1.92 -7.63 7.33
N ALA A 107 0.98 -6.82 6.84
CA ALA A 107 0.46 -5.69 7.61
C ALA A 107 -0.34 -6.16 8.84
N LEU A 108 -1.13 -7.23 8.68
CA LEU A 108 -1.83 -7.87 9.80
C LEU A 108 -0.85 -8.37 10.87
N ALA A 109 0.22 -9.05 10.46
CA ALA A 109 1.26 -9.52 11.39
C ALA A 109 1.96 -8.36 12.13
N GLN A 110 2.23 -7.25 11.46
CA GLN A 110 2.85 -6.05 12.05
C GLN A 110 1.91 -5.29 13.01
N CYS A 111 0.62 -5.60 13.00
CA CYS A 111 -0.41 -4.98 13.84
C CYS A 111 -1.06 -5.97 14.82
N SER A 112 -0.52 -7.18 14.97
CA SER A 112 -1.14 -8.29 15.69
C SER A 112 -1.57 -7.97 17.12
N ASP A 113 -0.74 -7.22 17.87
CA ASP A 113 -1.02 -6.91 19.28
C ASP A 113 -2.25 -6.03 19.43
N LYS A 114 -2.37 -5.00 18.56
CA LYS A 114 -3.54 -4.12 18.56
C LYS A 114 -4.80 -4.81 18.04
N ILE A 115 -4.66 -5.70 17.06
CA ILE A 115 -5.78 -6.52 16.57
C ILE A 115 -6.30 -7.41 17.70
N GLN A 116 -5.42 -8.05 18.45
CA GLN A 116 -5.80 -8.87 19.60
C GLN A 116 -6.51 -8.07 20.70
N ILE A 117 -6.03 -6.85 21.00
CA ILE A 117 -6.67 -5.96 21.99
C ILE A 117 -8.09 -5.58 21.56
N LEU A 118 -8.32 -5.38 20.26
CA LEU A 118 -9.64 -5.02 19.72
C LEU A 118 -10.55 -6.23 19.52
N ASP A 119 -10.05 -7.45 19.69
CA ASP A 119 -10.78 -8.72 19.53
C ASP A 119 -11.50 -8.83 18.16
N LEU A 120 -10.77 -8.50 17.08
CA LEU A 120 -11.30 -8.50 15.72
C LEU A 120 -10.95 -9.77 14.95
N ASP A 121 -11.89 -10.26 14.15
CA ASP A 121 -11.68 -11.36 13.22
C ASP A 121 -10.82 -10.92 12.04
N ILE A 122 -9.80 -11.72 11.69
CA ILE A 122 -8.83 -11.40 10.65
C ILE A 122 -9.28 -11.91 9.29
N LEU A 123 -9.33 -11.01 8.30
CA LEU A 123 -9.56 -11.31 6.90
C LEU A 123 -8.29 -10.98 6.09
N ILE A 124 -7.82 -11.93 5.28
CA ILE A 124 -6.64 -11.71 4.43
C ILE A 124 -7.08 -11.08 3.11
N GLY A 125 -6.56 -9.88 2.84
CA GLY A 125 -6.70 -9.16 1.58
C GLY A 125 -5.47 -9.34 0.68
N ALA A 126 -5.63 -9.08 -0.60
CA ALA A 126 -4.54 -9.18 -1.58
C ALA A 126 -3.43 -8.14 -1.36
N ASP A 127 -3.81 -6.94 -0.92
CA ASP A 127 -2.90 -5.84 -0.57
C ASP A 127 -3.58 -4.86 0.41
N THR A 128 -2.80 -3.91 0.95
CA THR A 128 -3.28 -2.95 1.95
C THR A 128 -4.26 -1.93 1.37
N ALA A 129 -3.89 -1.28 0.28
CA ALA A 129 -4.71 -0.22 -0.35
C ALA A 129 -5.96 -0.78 -1.03
N GLY A 130 -5.86 -1.97 -1.65
CA GLY A 130 -7.00 -2.69 -2.21
C GLY A 130 -8.01 -3.10 -1.15
N SER A 131 -7.56 -3.45 0.07
CA SER A 131 -8.43 -3.71 1.20
C SER A 131 -9.20 -2.46 1.62
N ALA A 132 -8.55 -1.30 1.68
CA ALA A 132 -9.19 -0.02 1.95
C ALA A 132 -10.21 0.34 0.84
N LYS A 133 -9.81 0.20 -0.43
CA LYS A 133 -10.69 0.41 -1.59
C LYS A 133 -11.95 -0.45 -1.51
N LYS A 134 -11.79 -1.73 -1.17
CA LYS A 134 -12.90 -2.68 -1.05
C LYS A 134 -13.94 -2.23 -0.02
N ILE A 135 -13.50 -1.78 1.16
CA ILE A 135 -14.40 -1.27 2.21
C ILE A 135 -15.27 -0.14 1.67
N PHE A 136 -14.68 0.79 0.94
CA PHE A 136 -15.40 1.92 0.37
C PHE A 136 -16.34 1.51 -0.76
N ASP A 137 -15.84 0.79 -1.77
CA ASP A 137 -16.61 0.44 -2.97
C ASP A 137 -17.81 -0.46 -2.65
N GLU A 138 -17.61 -1.45 -1.75
CA GLU A 138 -18.63 -2.42 -1.36
C GLU A 138 -19.48 -1.97 -0.16
N LYS A 139 -19.21 -0.75 0.38
CA LYS A 139 -19.91 -0.19 1.55
C LYS A 139 -19.94 -1.14 2.74
N ILE A 140 -18.77 -1.61 3.14
CA ILE A 140 -18.63 -2.54 4.27
C ILE A 140 -18.52 -1.74 5.56
N TYR A 141 -19.48 -1.91 6.46
CA TYR A 141 -19.61 -1.10 7.69
C TYR A 141 -19.12 -1.81 8.96
N ASP A 142 -18.86 -3.11 8.89
CA ASP A 142 -18.43 -3.95 10.03
C ASP A 142 -16.97 -4.41 9.96
N THR A 143 -16.23 -3.88 9.01
CA THR A 143 -14.83 -4.26 8.74
C THR A 143 -13.94 -3.02 8.69
N ALA A 144 -12.81 -3.09 9.38
CA ALA A 144 -11.74 -2.09 9.29
C ALA A 144 -10.64 -2.54 8.31
N ALA A 145 -9.95 -1.61 7.67
CA ALA A 145 -8.75 -1.90 6.88
C ALA A 145 -7.49 -1.38 7.56
N ILE A 146 -6.37 -2.11 7.40
CA ILE A 146 -5.04 -1.58 7.67
C ILE A 146 -4.43 -1.14 6.34
N ALA A 147 -4.16 0.17 6.20
CA ALA A 147 -3.56 0.72 4.99
C ALA A 147 -2.80 2.03 5.29
N SER A 148 -2.28 2.68 4.23
CA SER A 148 -1.65 3.99 4.32
C SER A 148 -2.69 5.11 4.56
N GLY A 149 -2.24 6.25 5.11
CA GLY A 149 -3.08 7.45 5.19
C GLY A 149 -3.51 7.97 3.82
N LEU A 150 -2.68 7.77 2.79
CA LEU A 150 -3.01 8.13 1.42
C LEU A 150 -4.22 7.32 0.91
N ALA A 151 -4.28 6.02 1.19
CA ALA A 151 -5.46 5.21 0.86
C ALA A 151 -6.72 5.70 1.58
N GLY A 152 -6.60 6.05 2.85
CA GLY A 152 -7.69 6.66 3.61
C GLY A 152 -8.22 7.93 2.95
N ASN A 153 -7.34 8.83 2.54
CA ASN A 153 -7.69 10.09 1.88
C ASN A 153 -8.33 9.86 0.49
N ILE A 154 -7.75 8.98 -0.34
CA ILE A 154 -8.23 8.71 -1.71
C ILE A 154 -9.62 8.09 -1.68
N TYR A 155 -9.84 7.12 -0.79
CA TYR A 155 -11.11 6.39 -0.71
C TYR A 155 -12.10 7.00 0.29
N GLY A 156 -11.77 8.16 0.90
CA GLY A 156 -12.68 8.83 1.83
C GLY A 156 -12.97 8.05 3.11
N LEU A 157 -12.04 7.19 3.55
CA LEU A 157 -12.17 6.43 4.77
C LEU A 157 -11.76 7.25 5.99
N LYS A 158 -12.37 6.98 7.12
CA LYS A 158 -12.06 7.61 8.40
C LYS A 158 -10.91 6.91 9.09
N VAL A 159 -9.88 7.66 9.48
CA VAL A 159 -8.77 7.16 10.29
C VAL A 159 -9.20 7.08 11.75
N ILE A 160 -9.07 5.90 12.35
CA ILE A 160 -9.39 5.65 13.78
C ILE A 160 -8.12 5.58 14.61
N ASP A 161 -7.05 5.00 14.11
CA ASP A 161 -5.73 4.98 14.74
C ASP A 161 -4.66 5.34 13.69
N GLU A 162 -3.89 6.39 13.97
CA GLU A 162 -2.83 6.92 13.11
C GLU A 162 -1.56 6.06 13.12
N ASN A 163 -1.35 5.25 14.16
CA ASN A 163 -0.13 4.47 14.39
C ASN A 163 -0.47 3.03 14.77
N PHE A 164 -1.18 2.32 13.90
CA PHE A 164 -1.76 1.01 14.23
C PHE A 164 -0.73 -0.14 14.27
N ALA A 165 0.50 0.04 13.81
CA ALA A 165 1.56 -0.97 13.91
C ALA A 165 2.03 -1.20 15.37
N ASN A 166 2.50 -2.43 15.67
CA ASN A 166 3.07 -2.79 16.98
C ASN A 166 4.36 -2.03 17.27
N SER A 167 5.12 -1.67 16.24
CA SER A 167 6.37 -0.92 16.32
C SER A 167 6.32 0.33 15.43
N VAL A 168 6.89 1.43 15.92
CA VAL A 168 6.96 2.71 15.20
C VAL A 168 8.06 2.71 14.11
N ASN A 169 8.94 1.71 14.11
CA ASN A 169 10.09 1.61 13.21
C ASN A 169 9.87 0.54 12.13
N ASN A 170 9.11 0.90 11.11
CA ASN A 170 8.94 0.04 9.93
C ASN A 170 9.27 0.80 8.64
#